data_20052bb11040da5a3ef0359297650ae3
#
_entry.id   20052bb11040da5a3ef0359297650ae3
#
_cell.length_a   1.000
_cell.length_b   1.000
_cell.length_c   1.000
_cell.angle_alpha   90.00
_cell.angle_beta   90.00
_cell.angle_gamma   90.00
#
_symmetry.space_group_name_H-M   'P 1'
#
loop_
_entity.id
_entity.type
_entity.pdbx_description
1 polymer ?
#
loop_
_entity_poly.entity_id
_entity_poly.type
_entity_poly.pdbx_seq_one_letter_code
_entity_poly.pdbx_strand_id
1 'polypeptide(L)'
;EFDSVHGRAVGTVTHGDDWMDVGSGKIHMSRERDPANIPHAAHGVDIVLECSGKFNSREASAAHLAAGAKKVLVSAPCKNADQTIVFGVNDNLLTADTDVVSNASCTTNCLAPVAKVLADSVGIEAGYMTTIHAYTGDQPTLDSSHKDLRRARAAAMSMIPTSTGATKAVGEVLPQLQGKMSG
;
A
#
# COMPACT_ATOMS: atom_id res chain seq x y z
N GLU A 1 5.07 20.46 -5.82
CA GLU A 1 6.03 21.41 -5.23
C GLU A 1 5.94 21.44 -3.70
N PHE A 2 4.76 21.21 -3.14
CA PHE A 2 4.50 21.20 -1.70
C PHE A 2 3.87 19.88 -1.27
N ASP A 3 4.34 19.33 -0.17
CA ASP A 3 3.79 18.14 0.47
C ASP A 3 3.71 18.38 1.99
N SER A 4 2.56 18.05 2.57
CA SER A 4 2.31 18.33 4.00
C SER A 4 3.09 17.41 4.94
N VAL A 5 3.54 16.25 4.46
CA VAL A 5 4.29 15.25 5.25
C VAL A 5 5.79 15.40 5.01
N HIS A 6 6.21 15.49 3.74
CA HIS A 6 7.61 15.50 3.34
C HIS A 6 8.18 16.92 3.18
N GLY A 7 7.33 17.94 3.21
CA GLY A 7 7.74 19.34 3.05
C GLY A 7 7.88 19.76 1.57
N ARG A 8 8.60 20.83 1.37
CA ARG A 8 8.78 21.42 0.04
C ARG A 8 9.81 20.60 -0.78
N ALA A 9 9.48 20.34 -2.05
CA ALA A 9 10.42 19.72 -2.98
C ALA A 9 11.68 20.59 -3.15
N VAL A 10 12.84 19.94 -3.16
CA VAL A 10 14.12 20.59 -3.43
C VAL A 10 14.30 20.70 -4.93
N GLY A 11 14.48 21.91 -5.43
CA GLY A 11 14.66 22.19 -6.86
C GLY A 11 13.45 22.81 -7.54
N THR A 12 13.56 23.01 -8.83
CA THR A 12 12.50 23.61 -9.66
C THR A 12 11.60 22.52 -10.21
N VAL A 13 10.30 22.67 -9.99
CA VAL A 13 9.28 21.82 -10.62
C VAL A 13 8.75 22.55 -11.86
N THR A 14 8.82 21.91 -13.01
CA THR A 14 8.24 22.41 -14.26
C THR A 14 7.20 21.43 -14.80
N HIS A 15 6.22 21.90 -15.58
CA HIS A 15 5.16 21.06 -16.13
C HIS A 15 4.61 21.63 -17.44
N GLY A 16 3.96 20.78 -18.19
CA GLY A 16 3.09 21.10 -19.32
C GLY A 16 1.73 20.42 -19.14
N ASP A 17 0.99 20.26 -20.23
CA ASP A 17 -0.36 19.67 -20.20
C ASP A 17 -0.32 18.16 -19.92
N ASP A 18 0.70 17.47 -20.41
CA ASP A 18 0.85 16.01 -20.38
C ASP A 18 2.18 15.53 -19.79
N TRP A 19 2.94 16.42 -19.16
CA TRP A 19 4.21 16.08 -18.52
C TRP A 19 4.51 16.96 -17.31
N MET A 20 5.35 16.46 -16.41
CA MET A 20 6.02 17.22 -15.37
C MET A 20 7.50 16.82 -15.27
N ASP A 21 8.32 17.69 -14.69
CA ASP A 21 9.71 17.43 -14.34
C ASP A 21 9.95 17.93 -12.91
N VAL A 22 10.43 17.04 -12.08
CA VAL A 22 10.76 17.31 -10.67
C VAL A 22 12.26 17.31 -10.42
N GLY A 23 13.07 17.39 -11.50
CA GLY A 23 14.52 17.41 -11.46
C GLY A 23 15.16 16.09 -11.94
N SER A 24 14.36 15.08 -12.27
CA SER A 24 14.83 13.77 -12.77
C SER A 24 14.59 13.55 -14.27
N GLY A 25 14.10 14.58 -14.97
CA GLY A 25 13.66 14.51 -16.36
C GLY A 25 12.15 14.50 -16.50
N LYS A 26 11.67 14.60 -17.74
CA LYS A 26 10.24 14.66 -18.03
C LYS A 26 9.54 13.35 -17.72
N ILE A 27 8.50 13.43 -16.90
CA ILE A 27 7.57 12.36 -16.56
C ILE A 27 6.30 12.58 -17.37
N HIS A 28 5.89 11.61 -18.17
CA HIS A 28 4.63 11.67 -18.92
C HIS A 28 3.45 11.53 -17.96
N MET A 29 2.39 12.31 -18.18
CA MET A 29 1.17 12.32 -17.38
C MET A 29 -0.04 11.98 -18.25
N SER A 30 -0.80 10.96 -17.86
CA SER A 30 -2.11 10.65 -18.44
C SER A 30 -3.24 11.00 -17.45
N ARG A 31 -4.46 11.20 -17.97
CA ARG A 31 -5.65 11.55 -17.17
C ARG A 31 -6.75 10.53 -17.35
N GLU A 32 -6.38 9.26 -17.37
CA GLU A 32 -7.30 8.14 -17.54
C GLU A 32 -7.81 7.64 -16.18
N ARG A 33 -9.11 7.37 -16.10
CA ARG A 33 -9.74 6.80 -14.91
C ARG A 33 -9.81 5.28 -14.95
N ASP A 34 -9.92 4.71 -16.15
CA ASP A 34 -9.95 3.27 -16.35
C ASP A 34 -8.53 2.79 -16.63
N PRO A 35 -7.96 1.94 -15.78
CA PRO A 35 -6.61 1.41 -15.95
C PRO A 35 -6.39 0.71 -17.30
N ALA A 36 -7.42 0.11 -17.88
CA ALA A 36 -7.34 -0.56 -19.18
C ALA A 36 -7.03 0.39 -20.34
N ASN A 37 -7.32 1.68 -20.20
CA ASN A 37 -7.09 2.72 -21.20
C ASN A 37 -5.78 3.49 -21.02
N ILE A 38 -5.03 3.23 -19.95
CA ILE A 38 -3.73 3.87 -19.75
C ILE A 38 -2.73 3.28 -20.74
N PRO A 39 -1.98 4.12 -21.50
CA PRO A 39 -1.14 3.63 -22.61
C PRO A 39 0.18 3.02 -22.14
N HIS A 40 0.14 2.04 -21.23
CA HIS A 40 1.33 1.42 -20.65
C HIS A 40 2.24 0.80 -21.72
N ALA A 41 1.66 0.08 -22.68
CA ALA A 41 2.41 -0.54 -23.78
C ALA A 41 3.15 0.51 -24.64
N ALA A 42 2.50 1.64 -24.94
CA ALA A 42 3.09 2.70 -25.77
C ALA A 42 4.27 3.39 -25.09
N HIS A 43 4.32 3.39 -23.77
CA HIS A 43 5.40 3.97 -22.97
C HIS A 43 6.39 2.92 -22.44
N GLY A 44 6.28 1.65 -22.83
CA GLY A 44 7.18 0.59 -22.41
C GLY A 44 7.21 0.36 -20.91
N VAL A 45 6.05 0.49 -20.24
CA VAL A 45 5.95 0.35 -18.79
C VAL A 45 6.15 -1.09 -18.36
N ASP A 46 7.18 -1.35 -17.58
CA ASP A 46 7.44 -2.67 -17.01
C ASP A 46 6.62 -2.91 -15.74
N ILE A 47 6.61 -1.96 -14.83
CA ILE A 47 5.98 -2.09 -13.50
C ILE A 47 5.05 -0.92 -13.26
N VAL A 48 3.81 -1.22 -12.86
CA VAL A 48 2.85 -0.23 -12.37
C VAL A 48 2.83 -0.25 -10.85
N LEU A 49 2.96 0.93 -10.24
CA LEU A 49 2.67 1.12 -8.82
C LEU A 49 1.21 1.61 -8.70
N GLU A 50 0.30 0.70 -8.30
CA GLU A 50 -1.10 1.03 -8.08
C GLU A 50 -1.27 1.67 -6.70
N CYS A 51 -1.33 3.00 -6.68
CA CYS A 51 -1.39 3.82 -5.47
C CYS A 51 -2.70 4.61 -5.32
N SER A 52 -3.71 4.31 -6.15
CA SER A 52 -4.98 5.04 -6.13
C SER A 52 -5.88 4.68 -4.95
N GLY A 53 -5.68 3.52 -4.33
CA GLY A 53 -6.54 2.94 -3.30
C GLY A 53 -7.88 2.39 -3.82
N LYS A 54 -8.09 2.35 -5.14
CA LYS A 54 -9.35 1.91 -5.77
C LYS A 54 -9.29 0.49 -6.32
N PHE A 55 -8.15 0.05 -6.81
CA PHE A 55 -7.98 -1.24 -7.49
C PHE A 55 -7.26 -2.24 -6.57
N ASN A 56 -7.83 -2.48 -5.39
CA ASN A 56 -7.23 -3.28 -4.32
C ASN A 56 -7.65 -4.76 -4.38
N SER A 57 -7.78 -5.30 -5.59
CA SER A 57 -7.92 -6.74 -5.83
C SER A 57 -7.13 -7.15 -7.07
N ARG A 58 -6.72 -8.42 -7.12
CA ARG A 58 -6.01 -8.95 -8.28
C ARG A 58 -6.77 -8.71 -9.58
N GLU A 59 -8.07 -8.95 -9.55
CA GLU A 59 -8.94 -8.83 -10.72
C GLU A 59 -9.00 -7.38 -11.21
N ALA A 60 -9.15 -6.43 -10.30
CA ALA A 60 -9.19 -5.01 -10.63
C ALA A 60 -7.82 -4.50 -11.12
N SER A 61 -6.74 -4.89 -10.45
CA SER A 61 -5.38 -4.50 -10.81
C SER A 61 -4.90 -5.11 -12.13
N ALA A 62 -5.45 -6.28 -12.53
CA ALA A 62 -5.10 -6.92 -13.80
C ALA A 62 -5.46 -6.08 -15.04
N ALA A 63 -6.29 -5.05 -14.91
CA ALA A 63 -6.56 -4.09 -15.98
C ALA A 63 -5.26 -3.38 -16.45
N HIS A 64 -4.31 -3.12 -15.56
CA HIS A 64 -3.01 -2.58 -15.93
C HIS A 64 -2.16 -3.54 -16.76
N LEU A 65 -2.25 -4.85 -16.48
CA LEU A 65 -1.59 -5.89 -17.28
C LEU A 65 -2.18 -5.94 -18.69
N ALA A 66 -3.52 -5.88 -18.77
CA ALA A 66 -4.23 -5.82 -20.08
C ALA A 66 -3.86 -4.58 -20.89
N ALA A 67 -3.53 -3.47 -20.24
CA ALA A 67 -3.03 -2.23 -20.85
C ALA A 67 -1.54 -2.29 -21.24
N GLY A 68 -0.85 -3.39 -20.97
CA GLY A 68 0.51 -3.67 -21.41
C GLY A 68 1.61 -3.51 -20.37
N ALA A 69 1.28 -3.29 -19.10
CA ALA A 69 2.26 -3.41 -18.03
C ALA A 69 2.67 -4.88 -17.81
N LYS A 70 3.90 -5.15 -17.39
CA LYS A 70 4.35 -6.52 -17.12
C LYS A 70 4.01 -6.98 -15.71
N LYS A 71 4.06 -6.07 -14.74
CA LYS A 71 3.81 -6.35 -13.32
C LYS A 71 3.04 -5.21 -12.67
N VAL A 72 2.29 -5.52 -11.61
CA VAL A 72 1.57 -4.53 -10.81
C VAL A 72 1.93 -4.71 -9.33
N LEU A 73 2.40 -3.66 -8.70
CA LEU A 73 2.60 -3.57 -7.25
C LEU A 73 1.52 -2.67 -6.66
N VAL A 74 0.62 -3.26 -5.88
CA VAL A 74 -0.46 -2.53 -5.19
C VAL A 74 0.06 -2.03 -3.84
N SER A 75 0.03 -0.73 -3.61
CA SER A 75 0.54 -0.06 -2.38
C SER A 75 -0.40 -0.20 -1.18
N ALA A 76 -1.23 -1.24 -1.15
CA ALA A 76 -2.25 -1.50 -0.15
C ALA A 76 -2.49 -3.01 -0.02
N PRO A 77 -3.24 -3.49 1.01
CA PRO A 77 -3.76 -4.85 1.02
C PRO A 77 -4.57 -5.11 -0.26
N CYS A 78 -4.18 -6.13 -1.00
CA CYS A 78 -4.78 -6.49 -2.28
C CYS A 78 -5.42 -7.86 -2.19
N LYS A 79 -6.74 -7.92 -2.34
CA LYS A 79 -7.49 -9.19 -2.29
C LYS A 79 -7.07 -10.09 -3.45
N ASN A 80 -6.80 -11.36 -3.16
CA ASN A 80 -6.40 -12.38 -4.12
C ASN A 80 -5.12 -12.04 -4.92
N ALA A 81 -4.24 -11.17 -4.39
CA ALA A 81 -2.93 -10.93 -5.01
C ALA A 81 -2.14 -12.26 -5.14
N ASP A 82 -1.28 -12.35 -6.13
CA ASP A 82 -0.43 -13.54 -6.32
C ASP A 82 0.50 -13.74 -5.13
N GLN A 83 0.97 -12.63 -4.54
CA GLN A 83 1.75 -12.62 -3.29
C GLN A 83 1.44 -11.36 -2.47
N THR A 84 1.46 -11.50 -1.14
CA THR A 84 1.51 -10.37 -0.20
C THR A 84 2.92 -10.30 0.37
N ILE A 85 3.61 -9.19 0.11
CA ILE A 85 5.03 -9.03 0.42
C ILE A 85 5.26 -7.89 1.40
N VAL A 86 6.13 -8.15 2.37
CA VAL A 86 6.78 -7.14 3.21
C VAL A 86 8.29 -7.25 2.95
N PHE A 87 8.89 -6.18 2.44
CA PHE A 87 10.30 -6.16 2.08
C PHE A 87 11.20 -6.48 3.29
N GLY A 88 12.21 -7.32 3.10
CA GLY A 88 13.09 -7.81 4.16
C GLY A 88 12.47 -8.91 5.05
N VAL A 89 11.22 -9.29 4.80
CA VAL A 89 10.52 -10.35 5.56
C VAL A 89 10.32 -11.59 4.71
N ASN A 90 9.65 -11.44 3.56
CA ASN A 90 9.29 -12.55 2.67
C ASN A 90 9.42 -12.20 1.17
N ASP A 91 10.18 -11.19 0.81
CA ASP A 91 10.41 -10.77 -0.58
C ASP A 91 11.12 -11.83 -1.44
N ASN A 92 11.78 -12.81 -0.80
CA ASN A 92 12.34 -13.98 -1.45
C ASN A 92 11.27 -14.93 -2.06
N LEU A 93 9.98 -14.73 -1.77
CA LEU A 93 8.87 -15.47 -2.37
C LEU A 93 8.48 -14.95 -3.76
N LEU A 94 9.00 -13.79 -4.18
CA LEU A 94 8.74 -13.25 -5.50
C LEU A 94 9.40 -14.13 -6.57
N THR A 95 8.64 -14.43 -7.61
CA THR A 95 9.07 -15.19 -8.77
C THR A 95 8.76 -14.46 -10.07
N ALA A 96 9.26 -14.94 -11.19
CA ALA A 96 8.94 -14.39 -12.51
C ALA A 96 7.43 -14.48 -12.84
N ASP A 97 6.75 -15.46 -12.27
CA ASP A 97 5.32 -15.71 -12.50
C ASP A 97 4.41 -14.88 -11.58
N THR A 98 4.98 -14.10 -10.66
CA THR A 98 4.21 -13.20 -9.79
C THR A 98 3.88 -11.92 -10.54
N ASP A 99 2.61 -11.71 -10.91
CA ASP A 99 2.17 -10.57 -11.73
C ASP A 99 1.58 -9.43 -10.91
N VAL A 100 0.77 -9.75 -9.90
CA VAL A 100 0.13 -8.77 -9.02
C VAL A 100 0.57 -9.00 -7.59
N VAL A 101 1.31 -8.04 -7.05
CA VAL A 101 1.87 -8.08 -5.69
C VAL A 101 1.14 -7.10 -4.79
N SER A 102 0.74 -7.55 -3.61
CA SER A 102 0.28 -6.68 -2.53
C SER A 102 1.47 -6.26 -1.66
N ASN A 103 1.63 -4.97 -1.44
CA ASN A 103 2.61 -4.45 -0.46
C ASN A 103 2.07 -4.43 0.98
N ALA A 104 1.00 -5.16 1.26
CA ALA A 104 0.33 -5.20 2.56
C ALA A 104 -0.13 -3.82 3.06
N SER A 105 -0.36 -3.66 4.36
CA SER A 105 -0.73 -2.38 4.98
C SER A 105 0.47 -1.70 5.64
N CYS A 106 0.35 -0.40 5.90
CA CYS A 106 1.35 0.36 6.68
C CYS A 106 1.62 -0.30 8.04
N THR A 107 0.59 -0.72 8.77
CA THR A 107 0.74 -1.39 10.07
C THR A 107 1.40 -2.76 9.92
N THR A 108 1.09 -3.52 8.86
CA THR A 108 1.76 -4.80 8.59
C THR A 108 3.24 -4.60 8.28
N ASN A 109 3.59 -3.57 7.49
CA ASN A 109 4.98 -3.23 7.19
C ASN A 109 5.76 -2.76 8.43
N CYS A 110 5.10 -2.18 9.41
CA CYS A 110 5.70 -1.85 10.71
C CYS A 110 5.90 -3.11 11.58
N LEU A 111 4.87 -3.94 11.69
CA LEU A 111 4.84 -5.06 12.64
C LEU A 111 5.64 -6.27 12.16
N ALA A 112 5.56 -6.63 10.87
CA ALA A 112 6.14 -7.87 10.37
C ALA A 112 7.68 -7.94 10.52
N PRO A 113 8.47 -6.90 10.23
CA PRO A 113 9.91 -6.92 10.49
C PRO A 113 10.26 -7.11 11.96
N VAL A 114 9.54 -6.43 12.87
CA VAL A 114 9.75 -6.56 14.32
C VAL A 114 9.39 -7.97 14.78
N ALA A 115 8.24 -8.49 14.34
CA ALA A 115 7.79 -9.84 14.66
C ALA A 115 8.76 -10.90 14.12
N LYS A 116 9.33 -10.68 12.93
CA LYS A 116 10.35 -11.58 12.36
C LYS A 116 11.60 -11.64 13.24
N VAL A 117 12.15 -10.48 13.62
CA VAL A 117 13.34 -10.43 14.46
C VAL A 117 13.10 -11.13 15.80
N LEU A 118 11.96 -10.88 16.45
CA LEU A 118 11.62 -11.54 17.71
C LEU A 118 11.43 -13.05 17.53
N ALA A 119 10.70 -13.47 16.50
CA ALA A 119 10.48 -14.88 16.22
C ALA A 119 11.78 -15.63 15.94
N ASP A 120 12.70 -15.04 15.18
CA ASP A 120 13.98 -15.63 14.80
C ASP A 120 14.98 -15.65 15.97
N SER A 121 14.86 -14.71 16.92
CA SER A 121 15.82 -14.56 18.03
C SER A 121 15.42 -15.34 19.28
N VAL A 122 14.17 -15.19 19.74
CA VAL A 122 13.69 -15.72 21.03
C VAL A 122 12.42 -16.56 20.89
N GLY A 123 11.83 -16.60 19.70
CA GLY A 123 10.53 -17.23 19.45
C GLY A 123 9.36 -16.37 19.94
N ILE A 124 8.17 -16.66 19.39
CA ILE A 124 6.90 -16.04 19.81
C ILE A 124 5.90 -17.18 20.02
N GLU A 125 5.41 -17.33 21.25
CA GLU A 125 4.32 -18.25 21.58
C GLU A 125 2.95 -17.59 21.33
N ALA A 126 2.75 -16.39 21.84
CA ALA A 126 1.58 -15.56 21.63
C ALA A 126 1.95 -14.06 21.73
N GLY A 127 1.19 -13.20 21.06
CA GLY A 127 1.41 -11.77 21.08
C GLY A 127 0.12 -10.96 21.00
N TYR A 128 0.11 -9.83 21.68
CA TYR A 128 -0.94 -8.82 21.52
C TYR A 128 -0.31 -7.50 21.10
N MET A 129 -0.77 -6.94 19.97
CA MET A 129 -0.27 -5.70 19.41
C MET A 129 -1.27 -4.57 19.65
N THR A 130 -0.78 -3.44 20.12
CA THR A 130 -1.52 -2.17 20.07
C THR A 130 -0.76 -1.21 19.17
N THR A 131 -1.42 -0.67 18.15
CA THR A 131 -0.84 0.39 17.31
C THR A 131 -1.36 1.75 17.70
N ILE A 132 -0.45 2.72 17.78
CA ILE A 132 -0.77 4.15 17.89
C ILE A 132 -0.40 4.75 16.54
N HIS A 133 -1.40 5.06 15.74
CA HIS A 133 -1.22 5.38 14.33
C HIS A 133 -1.61 6.83 14.06
N ALA A 134 -0.82 7.54 13.27
CA ALA A 134 -1.24 8.83 12.71
C ALA A 134 -2.52 8.65 11.88
N TYR A 135 -3.42 9.62 11.90
CA TYR A 135 -4.58 9.58 11.01
C TYR A 135 -4.16 9.71 9.55
N THR A 136 -4.96 9.14 8.66
CA THR A 136 -4.69 9.05 7.22
C THR A 136 -5.89 9.52 6.43
N GLY A 137 -5.84 9.44 5.10
CA GLY A 137 -6.98 9.75 4.23
C GLY A 137 -8.22 8.86 4.42
N ASP A 138 -8.13 7.78 5.21
CA ASP A 138 -9.30 6.96 5.60
C ASP A 138 -10.17 7.66 6.66
N GLN A 139 -9.61 8.57 7.45
CA GLN A 139 -10.35 9.38 8.41
C GLN A 139 -10.73 10.72 7.78
N PRO A 140 -12.02 11.11 7.84
CA PRO A 140 -12.48 12.33 7.21
C PRO A 140 -11.99 13.58 7.96
N THR A 141 -11.82 14.67 7.24
CA THR A 141 -11.49 15.98 7.84
C THR A 141 -12.63 16.51 8.72
N LEU A 142 -13.87 16.32 8.26
CA LEU A 142 -15.09 16.67 8.99
C LEU A 142 -15.92 15.40 9.22
N ASP A 143 -16.86 15.45 10.15
CA ASP A 143 -17.82 14.37 10.37
C ASP A 143 -18.49 13.96 9.06
N SER A 144 -18.46 12.67 8.74
CA SER A 144 -19.05 12.15 7.51
C SER A 144 -19.49 10.69 7.68
N SER A 145 -20.24 10.18 6.71
CA SER A 145 -20.66 8.78 6.73
C SER A 145 -19.50 7.83 6.61
N HIS A 146 -19.41 6.83 7.52
CA HIS A 146 -18.44 5.75 7.46
C HIS A 146 -19.07 4.48 8.05
N LYS A 147 -18.73 3.30 7.53
CA LYS A 147 -19.23 2.01 8.02
C LYS A 147 -18.81 1.70 9.47
N ASP A 148 -17.65 2.17 9.90
CA ASP A 148 -17.27 2.20 11.32
C ASP A 148 -17.61 3.59 11.87
N LEU A 149 -18.61 3.67 12.75
CA LEU A 149 -19.11 4.93 13.32
C LEU A 149 -18.03 5.70 14.09
N ARG A 150 -17.02 5.03 14.64
CA ARG A 150 -15.88 5.68 15.30
C ARG A 150 -15.05 6.47 14.31
N ARG A 151 -14.90 5.97 13.07
CA ARG A 151 -14.21 6.65 11.96
C ARG A 151 -15.10 7.66 11.23
N ALA A 152 -16.35 7.83 11.61
CA ALA A 152 -17.26 8.83 11.06
C ALA A 152 -17.03 10.24 11.62
N ARG A 153 -16.13 10.38 12.61
CA ARG A 153 -15.80 11.65 13.27
C ARG A 153 -14.57 12.29 12.65
N ALA A 154 -14.49 13.61 12.73
CA ALA A 154 -13.35 14.40 12.24
C ALA A 154 -12.03 13.90 12.84
N ALA A 155 -11.05 13.62 11.99
CA ALA A 155 -9.80 12.96 12.36
C ALA A 155 -8.99 13.71 13.43
N ALA A 156 -8.96 15.05 13.36
CA ALA A 156 -8.13 15.88 14.22
C ALA A 156 -8.74 16.15 15.61
N MET A 157 -9.96 15.69 15.87
CA MET A 157 -10.65 16.00 17.14
C MET A 157 -10.15 15.18 18.32
N SER A 158 -9.91 13.89 18.12
CA SER A 158 -9.52 12.96 19.19
C SER A 158 -8.97 11.66 18.62
N MET A 159 -8.25 10.91 19.45
CA MET A 159 -7.86 9.53 19.09
C MET A 159 -9.12 8.68 18.89
N ILE A 160 -9.12 7.90 17.80
CA ILE A 160 -10.23 7.05 17.40
C ILE A 160 -9.85 5.60 17.69
N PRO A 161 -10.46 4.92 18.68
CA PRO A 161 -10.30 3.49 18.86
C PRO A 161 -10.85 2.74 17.64
N THR A 162 -10.09 1.84 17.06
CA THR A 162 -10.51 1.10 15.88
C THR A 162 -9.86 -0.27 15.84
N SER A 163 -10.38 -1.16 15.00
CA SER A 163 -9.78 -2.47 14.73
C SER A 163 -8.70 -2.37 13.65
N THR A 164 -7.80 -3.35 13.63
CA THR A 164 -6.78 -3.52 12.59
C THR A 164 -6.76 -4.95 12.08
N GLY A 165 -6.53 -5.12 10.79
CA GLY A 165 -6.29 -6.42 10.16
C GLY A 165 -4.81 -6.84 10.13
N ALA A 166 -3.91 -6.01 10.71
CA ALA A 166 -2.47 -6.21 10.56
C ALA A 166 -1.97 -7.51 11.18
N THR A 167 -2.52 -7.93 12.33
CA THR A 167 -2.11 -9.17 13.00
C THR A 167 -2.46 -10.42 12.18
N LYS A 168 -3.60 -10.41 11.48
CA LYS A 168 -3.92 -11.47 10.51
C LYS A 168 -2.96 -11.44 9.33
N ALA A 169 -2.70 -10.26 8.77
CA ALA A 169 -1.80 -10.09 7.63
C ALA A 169 -0.35 -10.47 7.98
N VAL A 170 0.10 -10.29 9.23
CA VAL A 170 1.41 -10.80 9.67
C VAL A 170 1.48 -12.33 9.57
N GLY A 171 0.39 -13.05 9.87
CA GLY A 171 0.32 -14.50 9.66
C GLY A 171 0.40 -14.93 8.19
N GLU A 172 0.02 -14.07 7.25
CA GLU A 172 0.16 -14.33 5.82
C GLU A 172 1.62 -14.20 5.34
N VAL A 173 2.37 -13.20 5.87
CA VAL A 173 3.77 -12.97 5.48
C VAL A 173 4.77 -13.73 6.36
N LEU A 174 4.38 -14.15 7.56
CA LEU A 174 5.14 -14.97 8.50
C LEU A 174 4.26 -16.14 8.97
N PRO A 175 4.15 -17.23 8.18
CA PRO A 175 3.23 -18.33 8.45
C PRO A 175 3.41 -18.98 9.84
N GLN A 176 4.62 -18.96 10.40
CA GLN A 176 4.90 -19.49 11.75
C GLN A 176 4.21 -18.70 12.86
N LEU A 177 3.71 -17.49 12.58
CA LEU A 177 2.97 -16.62 13.51
C LEU A 177 1.45 -16.65 13.28
N GLN A 178 0.98 -17.47 12.34
CA GLN A 178 -0.45 -17.55 12.07
C GLN A 178 -1.22 -18.01 13.32
N GLY A 179 -2.24 -17.23 13.71
CA GLY A 179 -3.06 -17.50 14.88
C GLY A 179 -2.41 -17.18 16.23
N LYS A 180 -1.14 -16.78 16.27
CA LYS A 180 -0.43 -16.42 17.51
C LYS A 180 -0.54 -14.94 17.87
N MET A 181 -0.96 -14.07 16.93
CA MET A 181 -1.00 -12.63 17.11
C MET A 181 -2.44 -12.13 17.13
N SER A 182 -2.73 -11.19 18.05
CA SER A 182 -3.97 -10.41 18.11
C SER A 182 -3.65 -8.92 18.32
N GLY A 183 -4.63 -8.03 18.10
CA GLY A 183 -4.42 -6.58 18.28
C GLY A 183 -5.63 -5.74 17.88
#